data_a588ca47ad2af33dd0231a01ad5ebd3d
#
_entry.id   a588ca47ad2af33dd0231a01ad5ebd3d
#
_cell.length_a   1.000
_cell.length_b   1.000
_cell.length_c   1.000
_cell.angle_alpha   90.00
_cell.angle_beta   90.00
_cell.angle_gamma   90.00
#
_symmetry.space_group_name_H-M   'P 1'
#
loop_
_entity.id
_entity.type
_entity.pdbx_description
1 polymer ?
#
loop_
_entity_poly.entity_id
_entity_poly.type
_entity_poly.pdbx_seq_one_letter_code
_entity_poly.pdbx_strand_id
1 'polypeptide(L)'
;MKHSSSKINRILIVFLNGILAGVCIGIGGLLFLKTKEYTNNTVLGALFFSIGLILICNFGFFLYTGKICYLFDYKSDEIGFYALQLITGIIGNYLGALGFASLCKLMNLVPNNVFSMIDLKLQLNWYELIIRGIFCGMLIYFAVEGFKVINNNFGKYVVLIMCVAGFIICGFEHCIAKEAGITSLCHYISLDNTITLQSFLMILYVIIGNTIGGLIVPLVNKVVKKLERGNDD
;
A
#
# COMPACT_ATOMS: atom_id res chain seq x y z
N MET A 1 -21.64 -16.87 -22.67
CA MET A 1 -20.25 -16.58 -23.07
C MET A 1 -19.84 -15.10 -22.92
N LYS A 2 -20.62 -14.08 -23.35
CA LYS A 2 -20.26 -12.64 -23.20
C LYS A 2 -20.02 -12.19 -21.74
N HIS A 3 -20.70 -12.76 -20.77
CA HIS A 3 -20.56 -12.37 -19.35
C HIS A 3 -19.25 -12.87 -18.70
N SER A 4 -18.76 -14.04 -19.13
CA SER A 4 -17.48 -14.60 -18.67
C SER A 4 -16.28 -13.83 -19.22
N SER A 5 -16.31 -13.45 -20.50
CA SER A 5 -15.29 -12.61 -21.13
C SER A 5 -15.13 -11.25 -20.43
N SER A 6 -16.23 -10.65 -19.96
CA SER A 6 -16.22 -9.38 -19.22
C SER A 6 -15.53 -9.51 -17.85
N LYS A 7 -15.73 -10.60 -17.10
CA LYS A 7 -15.09 -10.82 -15.80
C LYS A 7 -13.58 -11.06 -15.93
N ILE A 8 -13.16 -11.85 -16.91
CA ILE A 8 -11.74 -12.08 -17.20
C ILE A 8 -11.02 -10.78 -17.53
N ASN A 9 -11.62 -9.96 -18.42
CA ASN A 9 -11.05 -8.66 -18.76
C ASN A 9 -10.89 -7.75 -17.53
N ARG A 10 -11.88 -7.73 -16.62
CA ARG A 10 -11.79 -6.97 -15.37
C ARG A 10 -10.62 -7.44 -14.48
N ILE A 11 -10.42 -8.74 -14.35
CA ILE A 11 -9.28 -9.30 -13.59
C ILE A 11 -7.95 -8.91 -14.23
N LEU A 12 -7.84 -8.99 -15.57
CA LEU A 12 -6.63 -8.58 -16.28
C LEU A 12 -6.34 -7.08 -16.11
N ILE A 13 -7.37 -6.23 -16.21
CA ILE A 13 -7.24 -4.78 -15.97
C ILE A 13 -6.75 -4.51 -14.54
N VAL A 14 -7.32 -5.17 -13.54
CA VAL A 14 -6.89 -5.04 -12.13
C VAL A 14 -5.44 -5.48 -11.97
N PHE A 15 -5.03 -6.59 -12.58
CA PHE A 15 -3.67 -7.08 -12.53
C PHE A 15 -2.66 -6.09 -13.12
N LEU A 16 -2.91 -5.60 -14.33
CA LEU A 16 -2.03 -4.64 -15.01
C LEU A 16 -1.96 -3.30 -14.26
N ASN A 17 -3.09 -2.76 -13.82
CA ASN A 17 -3.13 -1.57 -12.98
C ASN A 17 -2.47 -1.81 -11.61
N GLY A 18 -2.52 -3.04 -11.11
CA GLY A 18 -1.80 -3.46 -9.91
C GLY A 18 -0.29 -3.38 -10.11
N ILE A 19 0.24 -3.87 -11.23
CA ILE A 19 1.66 -3.76 -11.56
C ILE A 19 2.10 -2.29 -11.62
N LEU A 20 1.33 -1.43 -12.29
CA LEU A 20 1.64 0.00 -12.37
C LEU A 20 1.62 0.68 -10.98
N ALA A 21 0.66 0.32 -10.12
CA ALA A 21 0.63 0.81 -8.75
C ALA A 21 1.88 0.38 -7.97
N GLY A 22 2.31 -0.87 -8.12
CA GLY A 22 3.54 -1.37 -7.51
C GLY A 22 4.79 -0.61 -7.97
N VAL A 23 4.90 -0.32 -9.27
CA VAL A 23 5.98 0.53 -9.83
C VAL A 23 5.93 1.94 -9.21
N CYS A 24 4.76 2.57 -9.10
CA CYS A 24 4.62 3.89 -8.50
C CYS A 24 5.06 3.91 -7.03
N ILE A 25 4.69 2.90 -6.24
CA ILE A 25 5.18 2.75 -4.86
C ILE A 25 6.69 2.55 -4.85
N GLY A 26 7.24 1.76 -5.78
CA GLY A 26 8.68 1.59 -5.95
C GLY A 26 9.41 2.90 -6.21
N ILE A 27 8.89 3.75 -7.09
CA ILE A 27 9.43 5.10 -7.37
C ILE A 27 9.44 5.94 -6.09
N GLY A 28 8.31 6.00 -5.37
CA GLY A 28 8.22 6.70 -4.09
C GLY A 28 9.25 6.19 -3.07
N GLY A 29 9.41 4.87 -2.96
CA GLY A 29 10.39 4.24 -2.09
C GLY A 29 11.83 4.59 -2.45
N LEU A 30 12.20 4.57 -3.74
CA LEU A 30 13.54 4.97 -4.18
C LEU A 30 13.82 6.44 -3.84
N LEU A 31 12.84 7.33 -4.07
CA LEU A 31 12.95 8.75 -3.72
C LEU A 31 13.14 8.94 -2.22
N PHE A 32 12.39 8.21 -1.39
CA PHE A 32 12.59 8.22 0.07
C PHE A 32 14.01 7.84 0.45
N LEU A 33 14.50 6.71 -0.07
CA LEU A 33 15.82 6.17 0.25
C LEU A 33 16.93 7.11 -0.20
N LYS A 34 16.86 7.62 -1.43
CA LYS A 34 17.86 8.57 -1.97
C LYS A 34 17.85 9.90 -1.23
N THR A 35 16.66 10.45 -0.95
CA THR A 35 16.58 11.69 -0.16
C THR A 35 17.18 11.50 1.22
N LYS A 36 16.90 10.38 1.89
CA LYS A 36 17.49 10.06 3.19
C LYS A 36 19.00 9.87 3.12
N GLU A 37 19.51 9.22 2.05
CA GLU A 37 20.94 9.04 1.82
C GLU A 37 21.67 10.39 1.68
N TYR A 38 21.14 11.31 0.85
CA TYR A 38 21.78 12.60 0.58
C TYR A 38 21.61 13.64 1.70
N THR A 39 20.49 13.64 2.42
CA THR A 39 20.14 14.71 3.36
C THR A 39 20.12 14.27 4.82
N ASN A 40 20.20 12.98 5.08
CA ASN A 40 19.94 12.36 6.40
C ASN A 40 18.62 12.82 7.04
N ASN A 41 17.64 13.25 6.24
CA ASN A 41 16.37 13.78 6.68
C ASN A 41 15.20 12.82 6.31
N THR A 42 14.69 12.11 7.31
CA THR A 42 13.58 11.17 7.13
C THR A 42 12.28 11.88 6.76
N VAL A 43 12.04 13.10 7.29
CA VAL A 43 10.81 13.86 7.01
C VAL A 43 10.76 14.28 5.54
N LEU A 44 11.87 14.80 5.03
CA LEU A 44 11.98 15.18 3.63
C LEU A 44 11.80 13.95 2.71
N GLY A 45 12.42 12.83 3.05
CA GLY A 45 12.24 11.57 2.33
C GLY A 45 10.77 11.11 2.33
N ALA A 46 10.09 11.22 3.48
CA ALA A 46 8.68 10.86 3.61
C ALA A 46 7.76 11.71 2.72
N LEU A 47 8.05 13.01 2.60
CA LEU A 47 7.34 13.90 1.68
C LEU A 47 7.53 13.47 0.22
N PHE A 48 8.75 13.16 -0.22
CA PHE A 48 9.01 12.68 -1.57
C PHE A 48 8.41 11.30 -1.86
N PHE A 49 8.31 10.43 -0.84
CA PHE A 49 7.61 9.15 -1.00
C PHE A 49 6.16 9.32 -1.46
N SER A 50 5.48 10.41 -1.03
CA SER A 50 4.08 10.66 -1.35
C SER A 50 3.79 10.72 -2.84
N ILE A 51 4.81 10.95 -3.67
CA ILE A 51 4.69 10.96 -5.13
C ILE A 51 4.11 9.63 -5.66
N GLY A 52 4.48 8.52 -5.03
CA GLY A 52 3.96 7.19 -5.41
C GLY A 52 2.45 7.12 -5.31
N LEU A 53 1.86 7.57 -4.18
CA LEU A 53 0.42 7.56 -4.00
C LEU A 53 -0.29 8.66 -4.81
N ILE A 54 0.37 9.81 -5.02
CA ILE A 54 -0.13 10.87 -5.92
C ILE A 54 -0.34 10.30 -7.32
N LEU A 55 0.64 9.62 -7.88
CA LEU A 55 0.54 8.99 -9.21
C LEU A 55 -0.59 7.96 -9.23
N ILE A 56 -0.69 7.09 -8.24
CA ILE A 56 -1.74 6.07 -8.15
C ILE A 56 -3.13 6.70 -8.14
N CYS A 57 -3.34 7.75 -7.36
CA CYS A 57 -4.63 8.42 -7.24
C CYS A 57 -5.01 9.18 -8.53
N ASN A 58 -4.04 9.87 -9.16
CA ASN A 58 -4.30 10.64 -10.38
C ASN A 58 -4.57 9.74 -11.60
N PHE A 59 -3.84 8.62 -11.74
CA PHE A 59 -4.01 7.70 -12.87
C PHE A 59 -5.02 6.57 -12.60
N GLY A 60 -5.56 6.47 -11.38
CA GLY A 60 -6.58 5.47 -11.04
C GLY A 60 -6.04 4.04 -10.93
N PHE A 61 -4.75 3.84 -10.68
CA PHE A 61 -4.15 2.52 -10.56
C PHE A 61 -4.70 1.74 -9.36
N PHE A 62 -4.59 0.41 -9.43
CA PHE A 62 -5.14 -0.48 -8.41
C PHE A 62 -4.13 -0.77 -7.31
N LEU A 63 -4.15 0.02 -6.24
CA LEU A 63 -3.38 -0.26 -5.02
C LEU A 63 -4.27 -0.99 -4.01
N TYR A 64 -3.86 -2.18 -3.58
CA TYR A 64 -4.62 -3.02 -2.64
C TYR A 64 -5.09 -2.26 -1.39
N THR A 65 -4.18 -1.58 -0.69
CA THR A 65 -4.48 -0.85 0.56
C THR A 65 -5.46 0.32 0.36
N GLY A 66 -5.48 0.91 -0.83
CA GLY A 66 -6.43 1.94 -1.20
C GLY A 66 -7.76 1.40 -1.76
N LYS A 67 -7.89 0.08 -1.94
CA LYS A 67 -9.10 -0.57 -2.49
C LYS A 67 -9.80 -1.47 -1.48
N ILE A 68 -9.10 -1.97 -0.46
CA ILE A 68 -9.68 -2.87 0.55
C ILE A 68 -10.86 -2.24 1.29
N CYS A 69 -10.87 -0.93 1.48
CA CYS A 69 -11.94 -0.18 2.15
C CYS A 69 -13.32 -0.32 1.51
N TYR A 70 -13.38 -0.68 0.23
CA TYR A 70 -14.64 -0.86 -0.51
C TYR A 70 -15.17 -2.30 -0.49
N LEU A 71 -14.51 -3.24 0.21
CA LEU A 71 -14.90 -4.66 0.21
C LEU A 71 -16.36 -4.86 0.59
N PHE A 72 -16.84 -4.15 1.60
CA PHE A 72 -18.21 -4.26 2.08
C PHE A 72 -19.20 -3.27 1.41
N ASP A 73 -18.79 -2.58 0.35
CA ASP A 73 -19.72 -1.77 -0.47
C ASP A 73 -20.42 -2.61 -1.53
N TYR A 74 -19.91 -3.81 -1.79
CA TYR A 74 -20.47 -4.75 -2.75
C TYR A 74 -21.57 -5.60 -2.13
N LYS A 75 -22.55 -5.99 -2.95
CA LYS A 75 -23.60 -6.93 -2.56
C LYS A 75 -23.04 -8.34 -2.34
N SER A 76 -23.77 -9.18 -1.64
CA SER A 76 -23.33 -10.54 -1.27
C SER A 76 -22.97 -11.41 -2.46
N ASP A 77 -23.59 -11.23 -3.61
CA ASP A 77 -23.32 -11.95 -4.87
C ASP A 77 -22.10 -11.42 -5.62
N GLU A 78 -21.66 -10.20 -5.34
CA GLU A 78 -20.52 -9.55 -5.99
C GLU A 78 -19.25 -9.54 -5.12
N ILE A 79 -19.39 -9.64 -3.79
CA ILE A 79 -18.28 -9.51 -2.83
C ILE A 79 -17.17 -10.53 -3.10
N GLY A 80 -17.51 -11.76 -3.49
CA GLY A 80 -16.53 -12.80 -3.83
C GLY A 80 -15.69 -12.43 -5.06
N PHE A 81 -16.31 -11.82 -6.07
CA PHE A 81 -15.60 -11.35 -7.25
C PHE A 81 -14.71 -10.15 -6.93
N TYR A 82 -15.17 -9.24 -6.05
CA TYR A 82 -14.33 -8.13 -5.61
C TYR A 82 -13.15 -8.59 -4.75
N ALA A 83 -13.35 -9.58 -3.88
CA ALA A 83 -12.26 -10.20 -3.13
C ALA A 83 -11.20 -10.81 -4.06
N LEU A 84 -11.62 -11.48 -5.15
CA LEU A 84 -10.69 -11.97 -6.18
C LEU A 84 -9.92 -10.83 -6.85
N GLN A 85 -10.56 -9.68 -7.11
CA GLN A 85 -9.88 -8.50 -7.63
C GLN A 85 -8.84 -7.96 -6.64
N LEU A 86 -9.14 -7.95 -5.33
CA LEU A 86 -8.19 -7.54 -4.30
C LEU A 86 -6.97 -8.45 -4.26
N ILE A 87 -7.17 -9.79 -4.32
CA ILE A 87 -6.08 -10.77 -4.37
C ILE A 87 -5.25 -10.57 -5.64
N THR A 88 -5.89 -10.42 -6.78
CA THR A 88 -5.19 -10.18 -8.06
C THR A 88 -4.41 -8.87 -8.04
N GLY A 89 -5.02 -7.82 -7.46
CA GLY A 89 -4.41 -6.50 -7.33
C GLY A 89 -3.17 -6.51 -6.45
N ILE A 90 -3.20 -7.19 -5.29
CA ILE A 90 -2.04 -7.28 -4.41
C ILE A 90 -0.90 -8.06 -5.07
N ILE A 91 -1.19 -9.13 -5.81
CA ILE A 91 -0.18 -9.87 -6.59
C ILE A 91 0.45 -8.92 -7.63
N GLY A 92 -0.37 -8.16 -8.37
CA GLY A 92 0.13 -7.16 -9.31
C GLY A 92 1.00 -6.10 -8.64
N ASN A 93 0.60 -5.58 -7.48
CA ASN A 93 1.38 -4.60 -6.72
C ASN A 93 2.77 -5.17 -6.35
N TYR A 94 2.83 -6.41 -5.85
CA TYR A 94 4.11 -7.06 -5.54
C TYR A 94 4.99 -7.23 -6.77
N LEU A 95 4.45 -7.75 -7.88
CA LEU A 95 5.21 -7.94 -9.12
C LEU A 95 5.73 -6.62 -9.69
N GLY A 96 4.94 -5.55 -9.63
CA GLY A 96 5.35 -4.22 -10.08
C GLY A 96 6.48 -3.63 -9.22
N ALA A 97 6.35 -3.71 -7.90
CA ALA A 97 7.36 -3.25 -6.96
C ALA A 97 8.66 -4.08 -7.09
N LEU A 98 8.51 -5.41 -7.23
CA LEU A 98 9.60 -6.36 -7.45
C LEU A 98 10.37 -6.05 -8.74
N GLY A 99 9.66 -5.91 -9.84
CA GLY A 99 10.26 -5.58 -11.14
C GLY A 99 11.03 -4.25 -11.10
N PHE A 100 10.42 -3.21 -10.50
CA PHE A 100 11.06 -1.90 -10.35
C PHE A 100 12.33 -1.98 -9.51
N ALA A 101 12.29 -2.64 -8.36
CA ALA A 101 13.45 -2.77 -7.49
C ALA A 101 14.59 -3.59 -8.14
N SER A 102 14.25 -4.64 -8.93
CA SER A 102 15.24 -5.38 -9.72
C SER A 102 15.95 -4.49 -10.74
N LEU A 103 15.21 -3.61 -11.41
CA LEU A 103 15.80 -2.62 -12.33
C LEU A 103 16.67 -1.63 -11.58
N CYS A 104 16.25 -1.14 -10.40
CA CYS A 104 17.07 -0.26 -9.56
C CYS A 104 18.38 -0.92 -9.15
N LYS A 105 18.38 -2.22 -8.85
CA LYS A 105 19.59 -2.97 -8.55
C LYS A 105 20.52 -3.07 -9.76
N LEU A 106 19.99 -3.42 -10.94
CA LEU A 106 20.76 -3.48 -12.18
C LEU A 106 21.43 -2.14 -12.52
N MET A 107 20.78 -1.03 -12.17
CA MET A 107 21.29 0.33 -12.37
C MET A 107 22.18 0.83 -11.22
N ASN A 108 22.47 0.03 -10.21
CA ASN A 108 23.20 0.41 -8.99
C ASN A 108 22.60 1.64 -8.26
N LEU A 109 21.28 1.75 -8.26
CA LEU A 109 20.57 2.85 -7.61
C LEU A 109 20.19 2.58 -6.15
N VAL A 110 20.33 1.34 -5.68
CA VAL A 110 19.95 0.93 -4.33
C VAL A 110 20.97 1.46 -3.32
N PRO A 111 20.58 2.27 -2.32
CA PRO A 111 21.49 2.78 -1.31
C PRO A 111 22.03 1.68 -0.39
N ASN A 112 23.27 1.82 0.06
CA ASN A 112 23.94 0.82 0.92
C ASN A 112 23.30 0.67 2.29
N ASN A 113 22.64 1.70 2.82
CA ASN A 113 22.00 1.71 4.13
C ASN A 113 20.66 0.95 4.19
N VAL A 114 20.16 0.44 3.05
CA VAL A 114 18.90 -0.30 2.99
C VAL A 114 18.94 -1.56 3.85
N PHE A 115 20.08 -2.27 3.87
CA PHE A 115 20.23 -3.51 4.62
C PHE A 115 20.07 -3.33 6.13
N SER A 116 20.71 -2.30 6.71
CA SER A 116 20.57 -2.00 8.14
C SER A 116 19.14 -1.62 8.54
N MET A 117 18.36 -1.05 7.61
CA MET A 117 16.94 -0.75 7.84
C MET A 117 16.07 -2.01 7.86
N ILE A 118 16.43 -3.03 7.08
CA ILE A 118 15.74 -4.33 7.05
C ILE A 118 16.00 -5.09 8.34
N ASP A 119 17.26 -5.19 8.77
CA ASP A 119 17.66 -5.93 9.97
C ASP A 119 16.94 -5.44 11.23
N LEU A 120 16.77 -4.13 11.39
CA LEU A 120 16.02 -3.53 12.49
C LEU A 120 14.54 -3.96 12.50
N LYS A 121 13.97 -4.24 11.33
CA LYS A 121 12.56 -4.62 11.19
C LYS A 121 12.31 -6.10 11.36
N LEU A 122 13.28 -6.94 11.00
CA LEU A 122 13.24 -8.38 11.27
C LEU A 122 13.17 -8.70 12.78
N GLN A 123 13.48 -7.72 13.64
CA GLN A 123 13.37 -7.83 15.09
C GLN A 123 12.00 -7.52 15.66
N LEU A 124 11.05 -6.98 14.83
CA LEU A 124 9.70 -6.67 15.29
C LEU A 124 8.89 -7.94 15.54
N ASN A 125 8.10 -7.92 16.62
CA ASN A 125 7.16 -8.99 16.92
C ASN A 125 5.95 -8.96 15.98
N TRP A 126 5.31 -10.10 15.78
CA TRP A 126 4.13 -10.22 14.90
C TRP A 126 2.99 -9.25 15.26
N TYR A 127 2.73 -9.00 16.55
CA TYR A 127 1.68 -8.08 17.00
C TYR A 127 2.05 -6.61 16.72
N GLU A 128 3.33 -6.24 16.81
CA GLU A 128 3.80 -4.89 16.44
C GLU A 128 3.58 -4.63 14.95
N LEU A 129 3.87 -5.62 14.11
CA LEU A 129 3.64 -5.53 12.66
C LEU A 129 2.15 -5.36 12.32
N ILE A 130 1.26 -6.10 13.01
CA ILE A 130 -0.19 -5.96 12.84
C ILE A 130 -0.65 -4.57 13.28
N ILE A 131 -0.27 -4.12 14.48
CA ILE A 131 -0.70 -2.81 15.02
C ILE A 131 -0.20 -1.67 14.15
N ARG A 132 1.07 -1.67 13.76
CA ARG A 132 1.65 -0.68 12.84
C ARG A 132 0.96 -0.72 11.47
N GLY A 133 0.61 -1.92 11.01
CA GLY A 133 -0.19 -2.13 9.80
C GLY A 133 -1.59 -1.51 9.90
N ILE A 134 -2.28 -1.65 11.04
CA ILE A 134 -3.61 -1.07 11.26
C ILE A 134 -3.58 0.45 11.08
N PHE A 135 -2.68 1.14 11.77
CA PHE A 135 -2.57 2.60 11.66
C PHE A 135 -2.16 3.05 10.25
N CYS A 136 -1.29 2.31 9.58
CA CYS A 136 -0.96 2.58 8.18
C CYS A 136 -2.20 2.42 7.28
N GLY A 137 -2.95 1.33 7.42
CA GLY A 137 -4.17 1.09 6.64
C GLY A 137 -5.22 2.20 6.81
N MET A 138 -5.39 2.71 8.05
CA MET A 138 -6.26 3.85 8.33
C MET A 138 -5.78 5.14 7.62
N LEU A 139 -4.48 5.44 7.69
CA LEU A 139 -3.92 6.64 7.03
C LEU A 139 -4.03 6.55 5.50
N ILE A 140 -3.82 5.37 4.91
CA ILE A 140 -4.05 5.17 3.47
C ILE A 140 -5.52 5.33 3.10
N TYR A 141 -6.45 4.84 3.93
CA TYR A 141 -7.88 5.10 3.73
C TYR A 141 -8.16 6.61 3.70
N PHE A 142 -7.69 7.37 4.70
CA PHE A 142 -7.89 8.82 4.74
C PHE A 142 -7.24 9.53 3.55
N ALA A 143 -6.06 9.09 3.11
CA ALA A 143 -5.38 9.65 1.94
C ALA A 143 -6.19 9.43 0.66
N VAL A 144 -6.62 8.19 0.40
CA VAL A 144 -7.31 7.82 -0.84
C VAL A 144 -8.75 8.34 -0.87
N GLU A 145 -9.47 8.22 0.24
CA GLU A 145 -10.85 8.73 0.32
C GLU A 145 -10.87 10.26 0.37
N GLY A 146 -9.96 10.88 1.13
CA GLY A 146 -9.79 12.34 1.14
C GLY A 146 -9.49 12.88 -0.27
N PHE A 147 -8.66 12.19 -1.05
CA PHE A 147 -8.38 12.57 -2.43
C PHE A 147 -9.63 12.57 -3.33
N LYS A 148 -10.62 11.70 -3.04
CA LYS A 148 -11.88 11.61 -3.80
C LYS A 148 -12.93 12.62 -3.35
N VAL A 149 -13.09 12.79 -2.03
CA VAL A 149 -14.22 13.57 -1.48
C VAL A 149 -13.91 15.05 -1.30
N ILE A 150 -12.63 15.43 -1.20
CA ILE A 150 -12.23 16.83 -1.07
C ILE A 150 -12.25 17.49 -2.44
N ASN A 151 -13.15 18.48 -2.62
CA ASN A 151 -13.29 19.21 -3.88
C ASN A 151 -12.15 20.20 -4.15
N ASN A 152 -11.51 20.72 -3.10
CA ASN A 152 -10.39 21.65 -3.22
C ASN A 152 -9.13 20.93 -3.68
N ASN A 153 -8.59 21.31 -4.85
CA ASN A 153 -7.41 20.67 -5.42
C ASN A 153 -6.18 20.74 -4.51
N PHE A 154 -5.93 21.86 -3.85
CA PHE A 154 -4.81 21.98 -2.91
C PHE A 154 -5.05 21.10 -1.68
N GLY A 155 -6.24 21.16 -1.09
CA GLY A 155 -6.60 20.40 0.12
C GLY A 155 -6.45 18.89 -0.06
N LYS A 156 -6.90 18.32 -1.18
CA LYS A 156 -6.79 16.87 -1.42
C LYS A 156 -5.35 16.37 -1.49
N TYR A 157 -4.44 17.16 -2.11
CA TYR A 157 -3.02 16.79 -2.14
C TYR A 157 -2.35 16.96 -0.78
N VAL A 158 -2.70 18.01 -0.03
CA VAL A 158 -2.17 18.21 1.33
C VAL A 158 -2.55 17.03 2.23
N VAL A 159 -3.82 16.62 2.26
CA VAL A 159 -4.28 15.47 3.06
C VAL A 159 -3.55 14.20 2.64
N LEU A 160 -3.44 13.93 1.35
CA LEU A 160 -2.74 12.75 0.83
C LEU A 160 -1.28 12.76 1.28
N ILE A 161 -0.55 13.87 1.07
CA ILE A 161 0.87 13.99 1.43
C ILE A 161 1.06 13.84 2.93
N MET A 162 0.23 14.49 3.77
CA MET A 162 0.33 14.41 5.22
C MET A 162 0.06 13.01 5.75
N CYS A 163 -0.93 12.29 5.23
CA CYS A 163 -1.21 10.91 5.62
C CYS A 163 -0.05 9.99 5.24
N VAL A 164 0.51 10.15 4.04
CA VAL A 164 1.65 9.33 3.57
C VAL A 164 2.91 9.65 4.38
N ALA A 165 3.26 10.92 4.53
CA ALA A 165 4.41 11.31 5.35
C ALA A 165 4.23 10.85 6.81
N GLY A 166 3.01 10.97 7.35
CA GLY A 166 2.68 10.56 8.71
C GLY A 166 2.95 9.09 8.97
N PHE A 167 2.49 8.16 8.10
CA PHE A 167 2.74 6.74 8.35
C PHE A 167 4.23 6.39 8.29
N ILE A 168 5.00 7.06 7.42
CA ILE A 168 6.44 6.81 7.30
C ILE A 168 7.19 7.34 8.54
N ILE A 169 6.88 8.57 8.97
CA ILE A 169 7.52 9.22 10.13
C ILE A 169 7.23 8.44 11.41
N CYS A 170 5.98 7.98 11.59
CA CYS A 170 5.58 7.16 12.73
C CYS A 170 6.11 5.72 12.68
N GLY A 171 6.75 5.30 11.60
CA GLY A 171 7.23 3.92 11.46
C GLY A 171 6.12 2.89 11.30
N PHE A 172 4.93 3.30 10.80
CA PHE A 172 3.85 2.38 10.48
C PHE A 172 4.17 1.56 9.23
N GLU A 173 3.62 0.34 9.16
CA GLU A 173 4.01 -0.63 8.16
C GLU A 173 2.98 -0.75 7.03
N HIS A 174 3.45 -0.52 5.81
CA HIS A 174 2.66 -0.65 4.58
C HIS A 174 3.11 -1.87 3.79
N CYS A 175 2.19 -2.78 3.49
CA CYS A 175 2.50 -4.07 2.89
C CYS A 175 3.17 -4.02 1.51
N ILE A 176 3.02 -2.95 0.74
CA ILE A 176 3.65 -2.81 -0.59
C ILE A 176 4.86 -1.85 -0.55
N ALA A 177 4.86 -0.85 0.34
CA ALA A 177 5.79 0.27 0.27
C ALA A 177 7.17 -0.01 0.85
N LYS A 178 7.23 -0.58 2.03
CA LYS A 178 8.45 -0.51 2.84
C LYS A 178 9.24 -1.81 2.90
N GLU A 179 8.57 -2.94 2.91
CA GLU A 179 9.19 -4.25 3.15
C GLU A 179 8.97 -5.28 2.05
N ALA A 180 7.83 -5.24 1.40
CA ALA A 180 7.55 -6.11 0.28
C ALA A 180 8.04 -5.55 -1.07
N GLY A 181 8.17 -4.23 -1.18
CA GLY A 181 8.61 -3.60 -2.41
C GLY A 181 10.13 -3.60 -2.56
N ILE A 182 10.78 -2.53 -2.10
CA ILE A 182 12.21 -2.31 -2.36
C ILE A 182 13.09 -3.02 -1.34
N THR A 183 12.71 -3.02 -0.05
CA THR A 183 13.58 -3.53 1.02
C THR A 183 13.62 -5.05 1.11
N SER A 184 12.47 -5.74 1.07
CA SER A 184 12.45 -7.21 1.07
C SER A 184 13.08 -7.79 -0.18
N LEU A 185 12.96 -7.08 -1.31
CA LEU A 185 13.57 -7.51 -2.54
C LEU A 185 15.08 -7.27 -2.53
N CYS A 186 15.57 -6.15 -1.99
CA CYS A 186 16.99 -5.92 -1.82
C CYS A 186 17.61 -7.00 -0.91
N HIS A 187 16.89 -7.41 0.13
CA HIS A 187 17.29 -8.54 0.98
C HIS A 187 17.28 -9.87 0.21
N TYR A 188 16.21 -10.16 -0.53
CA TYR A 188 16.09 -11.37 -1.37
C TYR A 188 17.18 -11.45 -2.45
N ILE A 189 17.50 -10.34 -3.09
CA ILE A 189 18.47 -10.32 -4.20
C ILE A 189 19.93 -10.30 -3.68
N SER A 190 20.20 -9.88 -2.44
CA SER A 190 21.56 -9.72 -1.90
C SER A 190 22.01 -10.82 -0.97
N LEU A 191 21.12 -11.58 -0.35
CA LEU A 191 21.42 -12.71 0.52
C LEU A 191 20.95 -14.00 -0.15
N ASP A 192 21.83 -14.66 -0.89
CA ASP A 192 21.76 -16.06 -1.33
C ASP A 192 20.34 -16.67 -1.56
N ASN A 193 19.47 -15.98 -2.29
CA ASN A 193 18.21 -16.53 -2.80
C ASN A 193 17.22 -17.12 -1.76
N THR A 194 17.34 -16.82 -0.48
CA THR A 194 16.40 -17.30 0.52
C THR A 194 15.41 -16.23 0.95
N ILE A 195 14.17 -16.28 0.39
CA ILE A 195 13.02 -15.73 1.12
C ILE A 195 12.92 -16.58 2.39
N THR A 196 13.33 -16.02 3.52
CA THR A 196 13.16 -16.73 4.78
C THR A 196 11.66 -16.80 5.09
N LEU A 197 11.21 -17.91 5.68
CA LEU A 197 9.83 -18.03 6.19
C LEU A 197 9.45 -16.81 7.05
N GLN A 198 10.40 -16.26 7.77
CA GLN A 198 10.23 -15.07 8.60
C GLN A 198 9.83 -13.84 7.77
N SER A 199 10.51 -13.55 6.66
CA SER A 199 10.17 -12.42 5.77
C SER A 199 8.76 -12.57 5.18
N PHE A 200 8.38 -13.79 4.79
CA PHE A 200 7.03 -14.08 4.29
C PHE A 200 5.96 -13.85 5.37
N LEU A 201 6.18 -14.35 6.60
CA LEU A 201 5.25 -14.15 7.70
C LEU A 201 5.11 -12.66 8.07
N MET A 202 6.19 -11.89 8.06
CA MET A 202 6.14 -10.44 8.30
C MET A 202 5.23 -9.72 7.30
N ILE A 203 5.37 -10.02 6.01
CA ILE A 203 4.50 -9.48 4.97
C ILE A 203 3.04 -9.82 5.26
N LEU A 204 2.76 -11.06 5.63
CA LEU A 204 1.41 -11.53 5.93
C LEU A 204 0.80 -10.77 7.13
N TYR A 205 1.57 -10.56 8.22
CA TYR A 205 1.11 -9.79 9.37
C TYR A 205 0.80 -8.33 9.02
N VAL A 206 1.64 -7.71 8.18
CA VAL A 206 1.40 -6.34 7.72
C VAL A 206 0.18 -6.27 6.80
N ILE A 207 -0.05 -7.25 5.91
CA ILE A 207 -1.26 -7.34 5.08
C ILE A 207 -2.50 -7.41 5.98
N ILE A 208 -2.48 -8.26 7.01
CA ILE A 208 -3.58 -8.39 7.97
C ILE A 208 -3.84 -7.03 8.64
N GLY A 209 -2.80 -6.38 9.14
CA GLY A 209 -2.91 -5.06 9.76
C GLY A 209 -3.50 -4.01 8.82
N ASN A 210 -2.95 -3.88 7.59
CA ASN A 210 -3.44 -2.92 6.60
C ASN A 210 -4.90 -3.21 6.20
N THR A 211 -5.29 -4.49 6.12
CA THR A 211 -6.67 -4.90 5.85
C THR A 211 -7.61 -4.39 6.95
N ILE A 212 -7.29 -4.71 8.20
CA ILE A 212 -8.08 -4.28 9.37
C ILE A 212 -8.18 -2.74 9.39
N GLY A 213 -7.05 -2.05 9.29
CA GLY A 213 -7.01 -0.58 9.33
C GLY A 213 -7.81 0.07 8.20
N GLY A 214 -7.70 -0.45 6.98
CA GLY A 214 -8.47 0.04 5.82
C GLY A 214 -9.97 -0.20 5.92
N LEU A 215 -10.42 -1.17 6.75
CA LEU A 215 -11.82 -1.51 6.94
C LEU A 215 -12.46 -0.81 8.16
N ILE A 216 -11.70 -0.49 9.21
CA ILE A 216 -12.26 0.07 10.46
C ILE A 216 -13.10 1.31 10.19
N VAL A 217 -12.53 2.32 9.53
CA VAL A 217 -13.22 3.62 9.35
C VAL A 217 -14.46 3.49 8.47
N PRO A 218 -14.44 2.83 7.29
CA PRO A 218 -15.64 2.68 6.48
C PRO A 218 -16.73 1.85 7.18
N LEU A 219 -16.37 0.83 7.99
CA LEU A 219 -17.35 0.06 8.76
C LEU A 219 -18.00 0.89 9.85
N VAL A 220 -17.22 1.66 10.63
CA VAL A 220 -17.74 2.57 11.64
C VAL A 220 -18.66 3.61 11.00
N ASN A 221 -18.25 4.22 9.88
CA ASN A 221 -19.09 5.18 9.16
C ASN A 221 -20.43 4.58 8.68
N LYS A 222 -20.45 3.30 8.27
CA LYS A 222 -21.69 2.62 7.92
C LYS A 222 -22.62 2.43 9.12
N VAL A 223 -22.06 2.07 10.28
CA VAL A 223 -22.83 1.94 11.52
C VAL A 223 -23.41 3.29 11.92
N VAL A 224 -22.59 4.36 11.93
CA VAL A 224 -23.05 5.72 12.26
C VAL A 224 -24.21 6.14 11.35
N LYS A 225 -24.07 6.02 10.03
CA LYS A 225 -25.13 6.36 9.07
C LYS A 225 -26.41 5.55 9.25
N LYS A 226 -26.30 4.28 9.72
CA LYS A 226 -27.47 3.47 10.01
C LYS A 226 -28.20 3.94 11.28
N LEU A 227 -27.44 4.36 12.30
CA LEU A 227 -28.00 4.89 13.54
C LEU A 227 -28.69 6.24 13.32
N GLU A 228 -28.10 7.12 12.51
CA GLU A 228 -28.69 8.42 12.13
C GLU A 228 -30.05 8.24 11.44
N ARG A 229 -30.13 7.32 10.46
CA ARG A 229 -31.38 7.03 9.73
C ARG A 229 -32.48 6.39 10.61
N GLY A 230 -32.10 5.60 11.61
CA GLY A 230 -33.06 4.95 12.53
C GLY A 230 -33.60 5.87 13.62
N ASN A 231 -33.08 7.12 13.74
CA ASN A 231 -33.58 8.14 14.63
C ASN A 231 -34.56 9.13 13.93
N ASP A 232 -34.71 9.02 12.61
CA ASP A 232 -35.60 9.86 11.79
C ASP A 232 -36.98 9.17 11.56
N ASP A 233 -37.17 7.94 12.06
CA ASP A 233 -38.44 7.18 12.09
C ASP A 233 -39.06 7.23 13.51
#